data_d096197e34c25f7d9f53dc3089faf1a6
#
_entry.id   d096197e34c25f7d9f53dc3089faf1a6
#
_cell.length_a   1.000
_cell.length_b   1.000
_cell.length_c   1.000
_cell.angle_alpha   90.00
_cell.angle_beta   90.00
_cell.angle_gamma   90.00
#
_symmetry.space_group_name_H-M   'P 1'
#
loop_
_entity.id
_entity.type
_entity.pdbx_description
1 polymer ?
#
loop_
_entity_poly.entity_id
_entity_poly.type
_entity_poly.pdbx_seq_one_letter_code
_entity_poly.pdbx_strand_id
1 'polypeptide(L)'
;MYNIRKVTDDITWIGASDRRLALFENIFPIKRGVSYNSYVLLDEQTVLFDTVDASVAGQFFENLEAALEGRTLDYLIVNHMEPDHCAMIGDIVRRYPAVKIVGNTKTFGMMNQFFGTDFSERSVVVKEGDTLSAGKHTLHFVMAPMVHWPEAMVTYDDVDKVLFLSLIHIYEPTRRRGISY
;
A
#
# COMPACT_ATOMS: atom_id res chain seq x y z
N MET A 1 -2.80 -1.24 22.79
CA MET A 1 -1.98 -2.36 22.23
C MET A 1 -2.07 -2.24 20.73
N TYR A 2 -0.98 -1.96 20.06
CA TYR A 2 -0.94 -1.77 18.60
C TYR A 2 -1.08 -3.11 17.90
N ASN A 3 -1.75 -3.11 16.74
CA ASN A 3 -1.90 -4.30 15.91
C ASN A 3 -0.87 -4.28 14.77
N ILE A 4 0.39 -4.36 15.14
CA ILE A 4 1.52 -4.38 14.20
C ILE A 4 2.20 -5.74 14.26
N ARG A 5 2.85 -6.15 13.16
CA ARG A 5 3.55 -7.42 13.06
C ARG A 5 4.86 -7.28 12.30
N LYS A 6 5.96 -7.66 12.92
CA LYS A 6 7.24 -7.79 12.22
C LYS A 6 7.14 -8.86 11.13
N VAL A 7 7.55 -8.48 9.93
CA VAL A 7 7.73 -9.38 8.77
C VAL A 7 9.19 -9.81 8.71
N THR A 8 10.09 -8.83 8.83
CA THR A 8 11.53 -8.99 8.99
C THR A 8 12.02 -8.07 10.11
N ASP A 9 13.31 -7.91 10.29
CA ASP A 9 13.85 -6.98 11.29
C ASP A 9 13.52 -5.53 10.93
N ASP A 10 13.53 -5.20 9.64
CA ASP A 10 13.36 -3.84 9.14
C ASP A 10 11.93 -3.57 8.61
N ILE A 11 11.14 -4.62 8.26
CA ILE A 11 9.82 -4.51 7.68
C ILE A 11 8.74 -4.88 8.70
N THR A 12 7.76 -3.99 8.88
CA THR A 12 6.63 -4.20 9.79
C THR A 12 5.30 -4.07 9.04
N TRP A 13 4.42 -5.06 9.13
CA TRP A 13 3.04 -4.95 8.72
C TRP A 13 2.27 -4.05 9.70
N ILE A 14 1.52 -3.09 9.15
CA ILE A 14 0.76 -2.09 9.90
C ILE A 14 -0.69 -1.98 9.45
N GLY A 15 -1.12 -2.88 8.58
CA GLY A 15 -2.47 -2.89 8.03
C GLY A 15 -3.57 -3.11 9.07
N ALA A 16 -4.75 -3.46 8.60
CA ALA A 16 -5.90 -3.71 9.47
C ALA A 16 -6.73 -4.89 8.98
N SER A 17 -7.44 -5.53 9.90
CA SER A 17 -8.44 -6.57 9.59
C SER A 17 -9.81 -6.07 9.99
N ASP A 18 -10.67 -5.74 9.03
CA ASP A 18 -12.06 -5.39 9.29
C ASP A 18 -12.96 -6.62 9.19
N ARG A 19 -13.29 -7.17 10.36
CA ARG A 19 -14.18 -8.33 10.48
C ARG A 19 -15.66 -7.97 10.55
N ARG A 20 -15.98 -6.67 10.54
CA ARG A 20 -17.36 -6.17 10.59
C ARG A 20 -17.93 -6.02 9.19
N LEU A 21 -17.07 -5.94 8.17
CA LEU A 21 -17.49 -5.77 6.80
C LEU A 21 -18.16 -7.06 6.30
N ALA A 22 -19.46 -6.97 5.99
CA ALA A 22 -20.25 -8.09 5.48
C ALA A 22 -20.23 -8.21 3.96
N LEU A 23 -20.06 -7.08 3.27
CA LEU A 23 -20.02 -6.97 1.82
C LEU A 23 -18.76 -6.19 1.40
N PHE A 24 -17.90 -6.77 0.59
CA PHE A 24 -16.82 -6.05 -0.07
C PHE A 24 -17.40 -5.31 -1.28
N GLU A 25 -17.04 -4.04 -1.46
CA GLU A 25 -17.57 -3.14 -2.49
C GLU A 25 -19.11 -3.06 -2.54
N ASN A 26 -19.79 -3.34 -1.43
CA ASN A 26 -21.26 -3.45 -1.33
C ASN A 26 -21.91 -4.51 -2.26
N ILE A 27 -21.13 -5.41 -2.85
CA ILE A 27 -21.59 -6.39 -3.83
C ILE A 27 -21.23 -7.82 -3.38
N PHE A 28 -20.01 -8.03 -2.92
CA PHE A 28 -19.49 -9.38 -2.67
C PHE A 28 -19.62 -9.78 -1.20
N PRO A 29 -20.45 -10.78 -0.85
CA PRO A 29 -20.54 -11.27 0.53
C PRO A 29 -19.22 -11.86 1.01
N ILE A 30 -18.70 -11.35 2.12
CA ILE A 30 -17.50 -11.85 2.78
C ILE A 30 -17.82 -12.31 4.20
N LYS A 31 -17.66 -13.61 4.46
CA LYS A 31 -18.02 -14.22 5.75
C LYS A 31 -17.05 -13.91 6.89
N ARG A 32 -15.82 -13.49 6.58
CA ARG A 32 -14.72 -13.32 7.53
C ARG A 32 -14.15 -11.90 7.57
N GLY A 33 -14.83 -10.96 6.88
CA GLY A 33 -14.31 -9.62 6.68
C GLY A 33 -13.14 -9.59 5.69
N VAL A 34 -12.36 -8.51 5.72
CA VAL A 34 -11.26 -8.22 4.82
C VAL A 34 -10.02 -7.80 5.61
N SER A 35 -8.83 -8.07 5.09
CA SER A 35 -7.57 -7.54 5.57
C SER A 35 -7.00 -6.55 4.55
N TYR A 36 -6.66 -5.36 5.03
CA TYR A 36 -5.97 -4.35 4.26
C TYR A 36 -4.48 -4.43 4.59
N ASN A 37 -3.64 -4.55 3.57
CA ASN A 37 -2.21 -4.73 3.74
C ASN A 37 -1.47 -3.41 3.50
N SER A 38 -0.75 -2.97 4.52
CA SER A 38 0.18 -1.86 4.45
C SER A 38 1.41 -2.19 5.30
N TYR A 39 2.57 -1.69 4.89
CA TYR A 39 3.85 -2.02 5.53
C TYR A 39 4.71 -0.79 5.70
N VAL A 40 5.55 -0.79 6.73
CA VAL A 40 6.63 0.19 6.92
C VAL A 40 7.96 -0.53 6.84
N LEU A 41 8.86 0.02 6.04
CA LEU A 41 10.29 -0.30 6.04
C LEU A 41 11.04 0.80 6.78
N LEU A 42 11.80 0.44 7.80
CA LEU A 42 12.71 1.32 8.53
C LEU A 42 14.15 1.04 8.10
N ASP A 43 14.68 1.93 7.27
CA ASP A 43 16.08 1.90 6.82
C ASP A 43 16.67 3.30 7.00
N GLU A 44 17.71 3.71 6.26
CA GLU A 44 18.17 5.10 6.26
C GLU A 44 17.01 6.04 5.92
N GLN A 45 16.22 5.67 4.93
CA GLN A 45 14.94 6.30 4.61
C GLN A 45 13.77 5.42 5.07
N THR A 46 12.69 6.05 5.47
CA THR A 46 11.47 5.37 5.93
C THR A 46 10.46 5.30 4.80
N VAL A 47 10.02 4.08 4.47
CA VAL A 47 9.12 3.83 3.34
C VAL A 47 7.82 3.21 3.83
N LEU A 48 6.69 3.80 3.44
CA LEU A 48 5.35 3.24 3.59
C LEU A 48 4.91 2.60 2.28
N PHE A 49 4.36 1.38 2.33
CA PHE A 49 3.79 0.67 1.18
C PHE A 49 2.28 0.63 1.31
N ASP A 50 1.61 1.27 0.37
CA ASP A 50 0.15 1.42 0.30
C ASP A 50 -0.46 1.97 1.59
N THR A 51 -1.76 2.21 1.58
CA THR A 51 -2.55 2.58 2.74
C THR A 51 -3.67 1.58 2.97
N VAL A 52 -4.76 2.01 3.57
CA VAL A 52 -5.91 1.16 3.90
C VAL A 52 -7.22 1.88 3.57
N ASP A 53 -8.33 1.15 3.69
CA ASP A 53 -9.67 1.71 3.62
C ASP A 53 -9.95 2.72 4.75
N ALA A 54 -10.74 3.74 4.45
CA ALA A 54 -11.08 4.81 5.38
C ALA A 54 -11.78 4.30 6.66
N SER A 55 -12.50 3.17 6.59
CA SER A 55 -13.22 2.59 7.74
C SER A 55 -12.30 2.15 8.88
N VAL A 56 -11.02 1.94 8.60
CA VAL A 56 -10.00 1.50 9.57
C VAL A 56 -8.88 2.54 9.79
N ALA A 57 -9.11 3.78 9.35
CA ALA A 57 -8.12 4.87 9.41
C ALA A 57 -7.51 5.07 10.80
N GLY A 58 -8.35 5.06 11.85
CA GLY A 58 -7.87 5.24 13.24
C GLY A 58 -6.83 4.21 13.63
N GLN A 59 -7.13 2.93 13.42
CA GLN A 59 -6.20 1.83 13.70
C GLN A 59 -4.93 1.91 12.85
N PHE A 60 -5.08 2.25 11.57
CA PHE A 60 -3.95 2.39 10.66
C PHE A 60 -2.95 3.45 11.14
N PHE A 61 -3.43 4.64 11.53
CA PHE A 61 -2.54 5.71 11.99
C PHE A 61 -1.90 5.41 13.33
N GLU A 62 -2.62 4.76 14.27
CA GLU A 62 -2.01 4.29 15.51
C GLU A 62 -0.89 3.27 15.25
N ASN A 63 -1.13 2.33 14.32
CA ASN A 63 -0.13 1.34 13.92
C ASN A 63 1.08 1.99 13.23
N LEU A 64 0.82 2.94 12.32
CA LEU A 64 1.87 3.68 11.60
C LEU A 64 2.77 4.45 12.58
N GLU A 65 2.18 5.22 13.50
CA GLU A 65 2.93 5.97 14.50
C GLU A 65 3.79 5.06 15.38
N ALA A 66 3.23 3.91 15.79
CA ALA A 66 3.98 2.93 16.56
C ALA A 66 5.14 2.30 15.78
N ALA A 67 4.93 2.01 14.49
CA ALA A 67 5.95 1.40 13.64
C ALA A 67 7.05 2.38 13.23
N LEU A 68 6.74 3.68 13.15
CA LEU A 68 7.71 4.73 12.82
C LEU A 68 8.71 5.00 13.94
N GLU A 69 8.40 4.65 15.17
CA GLU A 69 9.30 4.83 16.34
C GLU A 69 9.80 6.29 16.48
N GLY A 70 8.93 7.27 16.14
CA GLY A 70 9.26 8.70 16.18
C GLY A 70 9.96 9.25 14.94
N ARG A 71 10.19 8.44 13.92
CA ARG A 71 10.72 8.87 12.62
C ARG A 71 9.63 9.51 11.76
N THR A 72 10.04 10.28 10.75
CA THR A 72 9.14 10.77 9.71
C THR A 72 9.08 9.81 8.53
N LEU A 73 8.11 10.04 7.62
CA LEU A 73 8.04 9.32 6.35
C LEU A 73 8.80 10.06 5.26
N ASP A 74 9.68 9.34 4.55
CA ASP A 74 10.37 9.85 3.37
C ASP A 74 9.60 9.50 2.09
N TYR A 75 9.08 8.27 1.99
CA TYR A 75 8.35 7.78 0.82
C TYR A 75 7.05 7.08 1.18
N LEU A 76 6.03 7.28 0.32
CA LEU A 76 4.85 6.45 0.21
C LEU A 76 4.85 5.81 -1.17
N ILE A 77 5.01 4.49 -1.25
CA ILE A 77 4.88 3.72 -2.48
C ILE A 77 3.41 3.33 -2.64
N VAL A 78 2.84 3.66 -3.79
CA VAL A 78 1.46 3.32 -4.14
C VAL A 78 1.48 2.25 -5.23
N ASN A 79 1.32 1.00 -4.82
CA ASN A 79 1.25 -0.13 -5.73
C ASN A 79 -0.11 -0.23 -6.42
N HIS A 80 -1.19 0.23 -5.73
CA HIS A 80 -2.55 0.11 -6.22
C HIS A 80 -3.46 1.26 -5.77
N MET A 81 -4.37 1.68 -6.65
CA MET A 81 -5.24 2.84 -6.45
C MET A 81 -6.69 2.48 -6.09
N GLU A 82 -6.99 1.22 -5.79
CA GLU A 82 -8.29 0.87 -5.24
C GLU A 82 -8.48 1.50 -3.86
N PRO A 83 -9.68 2.00 -3.51
CA PRO A 83 -9.90 2.76 -2.27
C PRO A 83 -9.42 2.08 -0.98
N ASP A 84 -9.48 0.77 -0.93
CA ASP A 84 -9.00 -0.03 0.22
C ASP A 84 -7.47 -0.08 0.36
N HIS A 85 -6.75 0.47 -0.62
CA HIS A 85 -5.28 0.61 -0.61
C HIS A 85 -4.82 2.07 -0.69
N CYS A 86 -5.69 3.01 -1.11
CA CYS A 86 -5.27 4.38 -1.38
C CYS A 86 -6.03 5.45 -0.57
N ALA A 87 -7.10 5.10 0.16
CA ALA A 87 -7.99 6.10 0.75
C ALA A 87 -7.27 7.07 1.71
N MET A 88 -6.20 6.65 2.37
CA MET A 88 -5.49 7.47 3.35
C MET A 88 -4.35 8.32 2.77
N ILE A 89 -4.11 8.31 1.46
CA ILE A 89 -3.01 9.08 0.83
C ILE A 89 -3.08 10.57 1.19
N GLY A 90 -4.28 11.18 1.09
CA GLY A 90 -4.46 12.59 1.45
C GLY A 90 -4.15 12.89 2.92
N ASP A 91 -4.48 11.98 3.84
CA ASP A 91 -4.19 12.12 5.26
C ASP A 91 -2.69 11.94 5.55
N ILE A 92 -2.02 11.01 4.88
CA ILE A 92 -0.57 10.83 4.95
C ILE A 92 0.14 12.10 4.54
N VAL A 93 -0.23 12.69 3.41
CA VAL A 93 0.38 13.94 2.91
C VAL A 93 0.18 15.11 3.88
N ARG A 94 -0.98 15.20 4.54
CA ARG A 94 -1.23 16.23 5.55
C ARG A 94 -0.40 16.03 6.83
N ARG A 95 -0.21 14.79 7.27
CA ARG A 95 0.55 14.45 8.49
C ARG A 95 2.06 14.50 8.26
N TYR A 96 2.50 14.11 7.06
CA TYR A 96 3.93 14.07 6.66
C TYR A 96 4.16 14.94 5.43
N PRO A 97 4.22 16.27 5.58
CA PRO A 97 4.27 17.20 4.45
C PRO A 97 5.49 17.03 3.53
N ALA A 98 6.57 16.44 4.03
CA ALA A 98 7.79 16.19 3.26
C ALA A 98 7.75 14.88 2.48
N VAL A 99 6.74 14.00 2.71
CA VAL A 99 6.67 12.69 2.07
C VAL A 99 6.59 12.81 0.55
N LYS A 100 7.38 12.02 -0.14
CA LYS A 100 7.30 11.83 -1.59
C LYS A 100 6.45 10.61 -1.91
N ILE A 101 5.62 10.71 -2.93
CA ILE A 101 4.77 9.61 -3.38
C ILE A 101 5.42 8.97 -4.60
N VAL A 102 5.62 7.66 -4.53
CA VAL A 102 6.21 6.84 -5.60
C VAL A 102 5.09 6.04 -6.27
N GLY A 103 5.00 6.13 -7.57
CA GLY A 103 4.01 5.41 -8.37
C GLY A 103 4.26 5.60 -9.87
N ASN A 104 3.51 4.92 -10.71
CA ASN A 104 3.64 5.11 -12.15
C ASN A 104 2.74 6.27 -12.65
N THR A 105 2.88 6.63 -13.92
CA THR A 105 2.12 7.74 -14.52
C THR A 105 0.61 7.59 -14.41
N LYS A 106 0.08 6.36 -14.50
CA LYS A 106 -1.37 6.11 -14.37
C LYS A 106 -1.83 6.27 -12.92
N THR A 107 -1.02 5.83 -11.95
CA THR A 107 -1.25 6.04 -10.52
C THR A 107 -1.51 7.52 -10.23
N PHE A 108 -0.64 8.42 -10.69
CA PHE A 108 -0.81 9.85 -10.47
C PHE A 108 -2.01 10.44 -11.21
N GLY A 109 -2.30 9.96 -12.44
CA GLY A 109 -3.51 10.36 -13.15
C GLY A 109 -4.79 10.02 -12.38
N MET A 110 -4.88 8.82 -11.83
CA MET A 110 -6.01 8.37 -11.01
C MET A 110 -6.07 9.10 -9.66
N MET A 111 -4.91 9.30 -9.03
CA MET A 111 -4.80 10.02 -7.76
C MET A 111 -5.36 11.43 -7.86
N ASN A 112 -5.02 12.17 -8.92
CA ASN A 112 -5.54 13.51 -9.16
C ASN A 112 -7.06 13.51 -9.34
N GLN A 113 -7.62 12.48 -10.01
CA GLN A 113 -9.07 12.32 -10.16
C GLN A 113 -9.77 12.00 -8.84
N PHE A 114 -9.19 11.12 -8.03
CA PHE A 114 -9.82 10.66 -6.78
C PHE A 114 -9.78 11.73 -5.69
N PHE A 115 -8.69 12.45 -5.57
CA PHE A 115 -8.49 13.43 -4.50
C PHE A 115 -8.77 14.87 -4.92
N GLY A 116 -8.89 15.16 -6.23
CA GLY A 116 -9.06 16.52 -6.73
C GLY A 116 -7.90 17.46 -6.36
N THR A 117 -6.71 16.91 -6.16
CA THR A 117 -5.52 17.62 -5.69
C THR A 117 -4.34 17.28 -6.58
N ASP A 118 -3.53 18.27 -6.91
CA ASP A 118 -2.27 18.06 -7.63
C ASP A 118 -1.16 17.59 -6.68
N PHE A 119 -0.61 16.43 -6.96
CA PHE A 119 0.51 15.84 -6.20
C PHE A 119 1.85 15.96 -6.94
N SER A 120 1.95 16.72 -8.04
CA SER A 120 3.12 16.77 -8.91
C SER A 120 4.43 17.14 -8.20
N GLU A 121 4.39 18.09 -7.26
CA GLU A 121 5.57 18.54 -6.51
C GLU A 121 6.20 17.46 -5.62
N ARG A 122 5.44 16.42 -5.27
CA ARG A 122 5.87 15.30 -4.43
C ARG A 122 5.91 13.95 -5.13
N SER A 123 5.62 13.95 -6.43
CA SER A 123 5.56 12.72 -7.24
C SER A 123 6.95 12.25 -7.66
N VAL A 124 7.22 10.97 -7.45
CA VAL A 124 8.34 10.22 -8.00
C VAL A 124 7.76 9.19 -8.96
N VAL A 125 7.83 9.50 -10.25
CA VAL A 125 7.26 8.63 -11.30
C VAL A 125 8.25 7.52 -11.61
N VAL A 126 7.80 6.28 -11.48
CA VAL A 126 8.58 5.07 -11.79
C VAL A 126 7.97 4.28 -12.94
N LYS A 127 8.78 3.47 -13.60
CA LYS A 127 8.41 2.56 -14.68
C LYS A 127 9.04 1.18 -14.47
N GLU A 128 8.75 0.27 -15.38
CA GLU A 128 9.29 -1.09 -15.36
C GLU A 128 10.82 -1.10 -15.21
N GLY A 129 11.29 -1.81 -14.21
CA GLY A 129 12.70 -2.02 -13.91
C GLY A 129 13.40 -0.88 -13.17
N ASP A 130 12.70 0.24 -12.89
CA ASP A 130 13.26 1.29 -12.03
C ASP A 130 13.46 0.79 -10.60
N THR A 131 14.34 1.45 -9.86
CA THR A 131 14.66 1.12 -8.47
C THR A 131 14.65 2.35 -7.58
N LEU A 132 14.42 2.13 -6.28
CA LEU A 132 14.56 3.12 -5.22
C LEU A 132 15.45 2.56 -4.12
N SER A 133 16.54 3.24 -3.79
CA SER A 133 17.35 2.90 -2.62
C SER A 133 16.76 3.56 -1.37
N ALA A 134 16.55 2.77 -0.32
CA ALA A 134 16.15 3.27 1.00
C ALA A 134 17.33 3.33 1.99
N GLY A 135 18.52 2.92 1.55
CA GLY A 135 19.75 2.76 2.30
C GLY A 135 20.35 1.38 2.04
N LYS A 136 20.24 0.46 2.97
CA LYS A 136 20.59 -0.95 2.82
C LYS A 136 19.68 -1.63 1.78
N HIS A 137 18.38 -1.33 1.81
CA HIS A 137 17.37 -1.93 0.95
C HIS A 137 17.30 -1.24 -0.41
N THR A 138 17.15 -2.04 -1.48
CA THR A 138 16.87 -1.59 -2.84
C THR A 138 15.51 -2.15 -3.27
N LEU A 139 14.60 -1.25 -3.58
CA LEU A 139 13.23 -1.57 -3.97
C LEU A 139 13.12 -1.53 -5.49
N HIS A 140 12.71 -2.63 -6.09
CA HIS A 140 12.54 -2.80 -7.53
C HIS A 140 11.07 -2.71 -7.89
N PHE A 141 10.73 -1.94 -8.94
CA PHE A 141 9.36 -1.76 -9.41
C PHE A 141 9.09 -2.65 -10.62
N VAL A 142 8.04 -3.46 -10.53
CA VAL A 142 7.56 -4.31 -11.61
C VAL A 142 6.12 -3.91 -11.95
N MET A 143 5.89 -3.54 -13.19
CA MET A 143 4.56 -3.15 -13.64
C MET A 143 3.67 -4.37 -13.86
N ALA A 144 2.46 -4.34 -13.32
CA ALA A 144 1.46 -5.39 -13.43
C ALA A 144 0.13 -4.84 -14.00
N PRO A 145 0.15 -4.17 -15.17
CA PRO A 145 -1.04 -3.50 -15.69
C PRO A 145 -2.17 -4.51 -15.93
N MET A 146 -3.40 -4.12 -15.53
CA MET A 146 -4.60 -4.96 -15.61
C MET A 146 -4.59 -6.21 -14.72
N VAL A 147 -3.71 -6.24 -13.72
CA VAL A 147 -3.72 -7.24 -12.65
C VAL A 147 -3.97 -6.54 -11.30
N HIS A 148 -5.23 -6.13 -10.97
CA HIS A 148 -6.41 -6.18 -11.85
C HIS A 148 -6.82 -4.80 -12.42
N TRP A 149 -6.18 -3.72 -11.99
CA TRP A 149 -6.39 -2.36 -12.50
C TRP A 149 -5.23 -1.90 -13.41
N PRO A 150 -5.46 -0.85 -14.25
CA PRO A 150 -4.51 -0.46 -15.29
C PRO A 150 -3.19 0.12 -14.77
N GLU A 151 -3.17 0.64 -13.53
CA GLU A 151 -2.00 1.25 -12.88
C GLU A 151 -1.25 0.29 -11.96
N ALA A 152 -1.77 -0.92 -11.73
CA ALA A 152 -1.20 -1.84 -10.76
C ALA A 152 0.30 -2.09 -11.01
N MET A 153 1.06 -2.05 -9.92
CA MET A 153 2.46 -2.45 -9.88
C MET A 153 2.73 -3.24 -8.60
N VAL A 154 3.86 -3.89 -8.54
CA VAL A 154 4.35 -4.56 -7.34
C VAL A 154 5.77 -4.08 -7.04
N THR A 155 6.14 -4.08 -5.77
CA THR A 155 7.46 -3.68 -5.33
C THR A 155 8.19 -4.88 -4.73
N TYR A 156 9.41 -5.14 -5.17
CA TYR A 156 10.24 -6.21 -4.67
C TYR A 156 11.46 -5.64 -3.92
N ASP A 157 11.64 -6.07 -2.69
CA ASP A 157 12.84 -5.80 -1.91
C ASP A 157 13.87 -6.92 -2.12
N ASP A 158 15.06 -6.56 -2.57
CA ASP A 158 16.11 -7.51 -2.92
C ASP A 158 16.97 -7.95 -1.73
N VAL A 159 16.87 -7.32 -0.58
CA VAL A 159 17.60 -7.69 0.64
C VAL A 159 16.87 -8.79 1.40
N ASP A 160 15.66 -8.51 1.84
CA ASP A 160 14.85 -9.46 2.63
C ASP A 160 14.03 -10.41 1.75
N LYS A 161 14.09 -10.25 0.40
CA LYS A 161 13.36 -11.06 -0.59
C LYS A 161 11.85 -11.00 -0.40
N VAL A 162 11.35 -9.81 -0.06
CA VAL A 162 9.93 -9.55 0.16
C VAL A 162 9.31 -8.95 -1.09
N LEU A 163 8.18 -9.51 -1.52
CA LEU A 163 7.34 -8.97 -2.59
C LEU A 163 6.11 -8.32 -1.98
N PHE A 164 5.97 -7.00 -2.14
CA PHE A 164 4.81 -6.25 -1.69
C PHE A 164 3.71 -6.32 -2.75
N LEU A 165 2.61 -6.95 -2.37
CA LEU A 165 1.38 -7.05 -3.15
C LEU A 165 0.28 -6.34 -2.38
N SER A 166 -0.45 -5.44 -3.04
CA SER A 166 -1.60 -4.76 -2.42
C SER A 166 -2.74 -5.75 -2.18
N LEU A 167 -2.98 -6.66 -3.13
CA LEU A 167 -4.10 -7.58 -3.14
C LEU A 167 -3.66 -9.03 -3.08
N ILE A 168 -4.24 -9.76 -2.10
CA ILE A 168 -4.19 -11.22 -2.06
C ILE A 168 -5.59 -11.73 -2.35
N HIS A 169 -5.77 -12.61 -3.34
CA HIS A 169 -7.06 -13.11 -3.85
C HIS A 169 -7.92 -13.93 -2.87
N ILE A 170 -7.89 -13.61 -1.60
CA ILE A 170 -8.62 -14.38 -0.58
C ILE A 170 -10.14 -14.20 -0.69
N TYR A 171 -10.58 -13.11 -1.29
CA TYR A 171 -11.99 -12.72 -1.37
C TYR A 171 -12.55 -12.57 -2.79
N GLU A 172 -11.84 -13.04 -3.83
CA GLU A 172 -12.39 -13.15 -5.18
C GLU A 172 -12.89 -14.60 -5.44
N PRO A 173 -14.10 -14.97 -5.03
CA PRO A 173 -14.60 -16.34 -5.17
C PRO A 173 -14.78 -16.78 -6.63
N THR A 174 -14.84 -15.83 -7.55
CA THR A 174 -14.98 -16.10 -9.00
C THR A 174 -13.72 -16.70 -9.62
N ARG A 175 -12.54 -16.43 -9.10
CA ARG A 175 -11.28 -17.00 -9.61
C ARG A 175 -11.01 -18.41 -9.12
N ARG A 176 -11.57 -18.82 -7.97
CA ARG A 176 -11.46 -20.20 -7.49
C ARG A 176 -12.24 -21.21 -8.32
N ARG A 177 -13.24 -20.76 -9.08
CA ARG A 177 -14.06 -21.65 -9.95
C ARG A 177 -13.44 -21.87 -11.33
N GLY A 178 -12.46 -21.07 -11.73
CA GLY A 178 -11.76 -21.18 -13.01
C GLY A 178 -10.52 -22.08 -12.99
N ILE A 179 -10.12 -22.58 -11.83
CA ILE A 179 -8.95 -23.47 -11.67
C ILE A 179 -9.44 -24.76 -11.00
N SER A 180 -10.34 -25.46 -11.65
CA SER A 180 -10.54 -26.89 -11.42
C SER A 180 -9.93 -27.64 -12.60
N TYR A 181 -8.79 -28.20 -12.38
CA TYR A 181 -8.21 -29.22 -13.25
C TYR A 181 -8.76 -30.60 -12.86
#